data_e4bf0ee2bcd40afc15943eeafda6d7a2
#
_entry.id   e4bf0ee2bcd40afc15943eeafda6d7a2
#
_cell.length_a   1.000
_cell.length_b   1.000
_cell.length_c   1.000
_cell.angle_alpha   90.00
_cell.angle_beta   90.00
_cell.angle_gamma   90.00
#
_symmetry.space_group_name_H-M   'P 1'
#
loop_
_entity.id
_entity.type
_entity.pdbx_description
1 polymer ?
#
loop_
_entity_poly.entity_id
_entity_poly.type
_entity_poly.pdbx_seq_one_letter_code
_entity_poly.pdbx_strand_id
1 'polypeptide(L)'
;MYLCIVIDCNTVYMNLSTLIKNYFASKGDDVTIDVFDEKNIYDVYQRVVGVLTQHIEIETTVLQAMSYCFYEILDNVLTHSGKELGTVITHYDAANHILSFLVADDGIGVRASLAENKEYADVTEVEALKMCIKDAITDGKGMGFGLYSTSLLARDAGLRFEVRSGDNTLLVQNGVETTTESDFWQGTIVYTITT
;
A
#
# COMPACT_ATOMS: atom_id res chain seq x y z
N MET A 1 11.34 20.59 -14.12
CA MET A 1 10.29 21.62 -13.96
C MET A 1 9.17 20.98 -13.15
N TYR A 2 9.21 21.14 -11.82
CA TYR A 2 8.28 20.50 -10.90
C TYR A 2 6.91 21.17 -11.03
N LEU A 3 5.90 20.39 -11.38
CA LEU A 3 4.51 20.84 -11.42
C LEU A 3 4.00 20.90 -9.97
N CYS A 4 3.97 22.10 -9.40
CA CYS A 4 3.38 22.36 -8.10
C CYS A 4 1.86 22.32 -8.26
N ILE A 5 1.21 21.20 -7.97
CA ILE A 5 -0.23 21.12 -7.81
C ILE A 5 -0.52 21.69 -6.42
N VAL A 6 -1.12 22.87 -6.38
CA VAL A 6 -1.58 23.50 -5.13
C VAL A 6 -2.87 22.78 -4.71
N ILE A 7 -2.73 21.75 -3.89
CA ILE A 7 -3.81 21.16 -3.10
C ILE A 7 -3.68 21.76 -1.70
N ASP A 8 -4.79 22.04 -1.04
CA ASP A 8 -4.88 22.68 0.29
C ASP A 8 -3.92 22.04 1.30
N CYS A 9 -2.83 22.80 1.58
CA CYS A 9 -1.49 22.25 1.78
C CYS A 9 -1.17 21.66 3.18
N ASN A 10 -1.98 21.87 4.22
CA ASN A 10 -1.43 21.69 5.56
C ASN A 10 -1.58 20.26 6.15
N THR A 11 -2.58 19.48 5.77
CA THR A 11 -2.81 18.15 6.35
C THR A 11 -2.09 17.06 5.54
N VAL A 12 -2.19 17.12 4.22
CA VAL A 12 -1.55 16.12 3.32
C VAL A 12 -0.02 16.20 3.37
N TYR A 13 0.55 17.43 3.45
CA TYR A 13 2.01 17.59 3.51
C TYR A 13 2.65 17.08 4.81
N MET A 14 1.99 17.22 5.97
CA MET A 14 2.52 16.67 7.21
C MET A 14 2.58 15.14 7.19
N ASN A 15 1.54 14.51 6.65
CA ASN A 15 1.47 13.06 6.54
C ASN A 15 2.48 12.51 5.52
N LEU A 16 2.59 13.13 4.36
CA LEU A 16 3.52 12.74 3.30
C LEU A 16 4.99 12.85 3.74
N SER A 17 5.35 13.96 4.39
CA SER A 17 6.69 14.15 4.96
C SER A 17 7.04 13.07 6.00
N THR A 18 6.07 12.66 6.81
CA THR A 18 6.25 11.58 7.79
C THR A 18 6.42 10.23 7.10
N LEU A 19 5.64 9.93 6.06
CA LEU A 19 5.77 8.71 5.28
C LEU A 19 7.14 8.61 4.62
N ILE A 20 7.58 9.67 3.93
CA ILE A 20 8.91 9.71 3.31
C ILE A 20 9.99 9.46 4.36
N LYS A 21 9.93 10.17 5.48
CA LYS A 21 10.91 10.02 6.57
C LYS A 21 10.95 8.61 7.15
N ASN A 22 9.80 7.98 7.36
CA ASN A 22 9.74 6.68 8.04
C ASN A 22 10.13 5.51 7.13
N TYR A 23 9.80 5.59 5.84
CA TYR A 23 9.99 4.49 4.90
C TYR A 23 11.17 4.68 3.93
N PHE A 24 11.58 5.94 3.67
CA PHE A 24 12.55 6.26 2.61
C PHE A 24 13.74 7.12 3.07
N ALA A 25 13.80 7.58 4.32
CA ALA A 25 14.78 8.56 4.83
C ALA A 25 16.26 8.17 4.70
N SER A 26 16.57 6.91 4.42
CA SER A 26 17.94 6.42 4.23
C SER A 26 18.29 6.10 2.77
N LYS A 27 17.42 6.40 1.80
CA LYS A 27 17.46 5.80 0.47
C LYS A 27 17.64 6.78 -0.70
N GLY A 28 18.32 7.92 -0.50
CA GLY A 28 18.73 8.78 -1.62
C GLY A 28 17.60 9.55 -2.32
N ASP A 29 17.94 10.21 -3.44
CA ASP A 29 17.09 11.20 -4.12
C ASP A 29 16.08 10.62 -5.14
N ASP A 30 16.03 9.29 -5.36
CA ASP A 30 15.22 8.66 -6.40
C ASP A 30 13.84 8.20 -5.88
N VAL A 31 13.13 9.10 -5.22
CA VAL A 31 11.75 8.87 -4.75
C VAL A 31 10.77 9.57 -5.69
N THR A 32 9.84 8.83 -6.26
CA THR A 32 8.73 9.37 -7.06
C THR A 32 7.46 9.39 -6.23
N ILE A 33 6.69 10.48 -6.30
CA ILE A 33 5.43 10.65 -5.59
C ILE A 33 4.33 10.96 -6.59
N ASP A 34 3.29 10.14 -6.60
CA ASP A 34 2.10 10.30 -7.40
C ASP A 34 0.85 10.39 -6.52
N VAL A 35 -0.08 11.29 -6.87
CA VAL A 35 -1.44 11.32 -6.31
C VAL A 35 -2.38 10.77 -7.35
N PHE A 36 -3.31 9.89 -6.95
CA PHE A 36 -4.25 9.24 -7.87
C PHE A 36 -5.70 9.35 -7.41
N ASP A 37 -6.58 9.32 -8.39
CA ASP A 37 -8.04 9.24 -8.28
C ASP A 37 -8.58 8.27 -9.35
N GLU A 38 -9.90 8.12 -9.44
CA GLU A 38 -10.55 7.27 -10.46
C GLU A 38 -10.19 7.66 -11.91
N LYS A 39 -9.82 8.91 -12.17
CA LYS A 39 -9.55 9.40 -13.52
C LYS A 39 -8.15 9.11 -13.99
N ASN A 40 -7.20 9.03 -13.07
CA ASN A 40 -5.78 8.89 -13.40
C ASN A 40 -5.13 7.62 -12.83
N ILE A 41 -5.86 6.77 -12.09
CA ILE A 41 -5.33 5.52 -11.50
C ILE A 41 -4.58 4.65 -12.53
N TYR A 42 -5.12 4.55 -13.74
CA TYR A 42 -4.49 3.76 -14.79
C TYR A 42 -3.17 4.38 -15.29
N ASP A 43 -3.11 5.70 -15.39
CA ASP A 43 -1.88 6.41 -15.81
C ASP A 43 -0.80 6.29 -14.71
N VAL A 44 -1.18 6.38 -13.44
CA VAL A 44 -0.27 6.17 -12.30
C VAL A 44 0.22 4.72 -12.30
N TYR A 45 -0.68 3.76 -12.46
CA TYR A 45 -0.33 2.34 -12.58
C TYR A 45 0.68 2.10 -13.71
N GLN A 46 0.43 2.62 -14.91
CA GLN A 46 1.33 2.46 -16.06
C GLN A 46 2.71 3.08 -15.82
N ARG A 47 2.78 4.25 -15.18
CA ARG A 47 4.08 4.87 -14.84
C ARG A 47 4.89 4.01 -13.87
N VAL A 48 4.26 3.54 -12.79
CA VAL A 48 4.94 2.72 -11.78
C VAL A 48 5.37 1.38 -12.38
N VAL A 49 4.49 0.70 -13.12
CA VAL A 49 4.84 -0.55 -13.82
C VAL A 49 5.95 -0.30 -14.85
N GLY A 50 5.95 0.85 -15.53
CA GLY A 50 7.03 1.25 -16.43
C GLY A 50 8.38 1.34 -15.72
N VAL A 51 8.42 1.92 -14.52
CA VAL A 51 9.63 1.94 -13.68
C VAL A 51 10.04 0.52 -13.29
N LEU A 52 9.09 -0.32 -12.85
CA LEU A 52 9.34 -1.71 -12.47
C LEU A 52 9.96 -2.51 -13.63
N THR A 53 9.43 -2.36 -14.84
CA THR A 53 9.87 -3.13 -16.01
C THR A 53 11.19 -2.67 -16.63
N GLN A 54 11.65 -1.47 -16.29
CA GLN A 54 12.96 -0.97 -16.72
C GLN A 54 14.11 -1.63 -15.97
N HIS A 55 13.86 -2.25 -14.83
CA HIS A 55 14.86 -2.90 -14.00
C HIS A 55 14.92 -4.40 -14.31
N ILE A 56 15.51 -4.74 -15.45
CA ILE A 56 15.58 -6.09 -16.05
C ILE A 56 16.25 -7.12 -15.11
N GLU A 57 16.96 -6.67 -14.07
CA GLU A 57 17.69 -7.55 -13.14
C GLU A 57 16.78 -8.20 -12.08
N ILE A 58 15.50 -7.73 -11.95
CA ILE A 58 14.52 -8.36 -11.08
C ILE A 58 13.85 -9.51 -11.85
N GLU A 59 13.68 -10.66 -11.21
CA GLU A 59 13.00 -11.80 -11.84
C GLU A 59 11.60 -11.43 -12.35
N THR A 60 11.26 -11.94 -13.55
CA THR A 60 9.96 -11.64 -14.20
C THR A 60 8.78 -12.00 -13.32
N THR A 61 8.87 -13.10 -12.55
CA THR A 61 7.83 -13.54 -11.60
C THR A 61 7.61 -12.52 -10.48
N VAL A 62 8.68 -11.93 -9.96
CA VAL A 62 8.63 -10.87 -8.93
C VAL A 62 7.99 -9.61 -9.50
N LEU A 63 8.41 -9.19 -10.71
CA LEU A 63 7.83 -8.02 -11.38
C LEU A 63 6.33 -8.20 -11.66
N GLN A 64 5.91 -9.39 -12.10
CA GLN A 64 4.50 -9.70 -12.34
C GLN A 64 3.69 -9.66 -11.05
N ALA A 65 4.20 -10.25 -9.97
CA ALA A 65 3.56 -10.22 -8.66
C ALA A 65 3.43 -8.79 -8.15
N MET A 66 4.50 -7.99 -8.21
CA MET A 66 4.47 -6.59 -7.79
C MET A 66 3.49 -5.75 -8.60
N SER A 67 3.44 -5.94 -9.93
CA SER A 67 2.51 -5.22 -10.80
C SER A 67 1.05 -5.51 -10.46
N TYR A 68 0.72 -6.79 -10.23
CA TYR A 68 -0.62 -7.19 -9.81
C TYR A 68 -0.96 -6.62 -8.42
N CYS A 69 -0.09 -6.84 -7.43
CA CYS A 69 -0.27 -6.33 -6.08
C CYS A 69 -0.49 -4.82 -6.08
N PHE A 70 0.29 -4.10 -6.89
CA PHE A 70 0.19 -2.66 -6.97
C PHE A 70 -1.18 -2.19 -7.45
N TYR A 71 -1.73 -2.78 -8.53
CA TYR A 71 -3.06 -2.42 -9.02
C TYR A 71 -4.15 -2.68 -7.98
N GLU A 72 -4.15 -3.85 -7.35
CA GLU A 72 -5.11 -4.22 -6.30
C GLU A 72 -5.07 -3.24 -5.11
N ILE A 73 -3.86 -2.81 -4.72
CA ILE A 73 -3.70 -1.86 -3.61
C ILE A 73 -4.26 -0.48 -3.97
N LEU A 74 -4.03 0.01 -5.21
CA LEU A 74 -4.60 1.28 -5.68
C LEU A 74 -6.13 1.22 -5.70
N ASP A 75 -6.70 0.15 -6.25
CA ASP A 75 -8.15 -0.04 -6.32
C ASP A 75 -8.79 -0.10 -4.92
N ASN A 76 -8.12 -0.77 -3.97
CA ASN A 76 -8.58 -0.82 -2.58
C ASN A 76 -8.69 0.57 -1.93
N VAL A 77 -7.80 1.51 -2.24
CA VAL A 77 -7.91 2.87 -1.73
C VAL A 77 -9.21 3.52 -2.21
N LEU A 78 -9.49 3.48 -3.51
CA LEU A 78 -10.67 4.13 -4.08
C LEU A 78 -11.98 3.45 -3.66
N THR A 79 -11.94 2.14 -3.44
CA THR A 79 -13.15 1.35 -3.10
C THR A 79 -13.47 1.38 -1.60
N HIS A 80 -12.45 1.32 -0.73
CA HIS A 80 -12.63 1.02 0.69
C HIS A 80 -12.26 2.16 1.64
N SER A 81 -11.44 3.12 1.22
CA SER A 81 -10.98 4.20 2.13
C SER A 81 -12.07 5.23 2.49
N GLY A 82 -13.12 5.34 1.66
CA GLY A 82 -14.08 6.44 1.73
C GLY A 82 -13.51 7.78 1.24
N LYS A 83 -12.38 7.75 0.53
CA LYS A 83 -11.71 8.92 -0.06
C LYS A 83 -11.64 8.80 -1.57
N GLU A 84 -11.57 9.95 -2.23
CA GLU A 84 -11.44 10.06 -3.69
C GLU A 84 -9.97 10.06 -4.14
N LEU A 85 -9.02 10.21 -3.22
CA LEU A 85 -7.61 10.36 -3.50
C LEU A 85 -6.76 9.37 -2.72
N GLY A 86 -5.73 8.83 -3.36
CA GLY A 86 -4.65 8.10 -2.74
C GLY A 86 -3.28 8.66 -3.15
N THR A 87 -2.26 8.27 -2.41
CA THR A 87 -0.86 8.65 -2.67
C THR A 87 -0.01 7.41 -2.89
N VAL A 88 0.83 7.44 -3.91
CA VAL A 88 1.85 6.43 -4.19
C VAL A 88 3.23 7.05 -4.02
N ILE A 89 4.11 6.33 -3.34
CA ILE A 89 5.53 6.65 -3.27
C ILE A 89 6.29 5.43 -3.80
N THR A 90 7.11 5.64 -4.83
CA THR A 90 7.93 4.58 -5.44
C THR A 90 9.39 4.93 -5.29
N HIS A 91 10.23 3.95 -4.99
CA HIS A 91 11.66 4.12 -4.89
C HIS A 91 12.39 2.89 -5.44
N TYR A 92 13.46 3.14 -6.22
CA TYR A 92 14.39 2.11 -6.67
C TYR A 92 15.81 2.45 -6.24
N ASP A 93 16.40 1.58 -5.43
CA ASP A 93 17.81 1.63 -5.05
C ASP A 93 18.63 0.81 -6.05
N ALA A 94 19.21 1.49 -7.03
CA ALA A 94 19.98 0.84 -8.09
C ALA A 94 21.27 0.17 -7.58
N ALA A 95 21.84 0.63 -6.46
CA ALA A 95 23.07 0.06 -5.91
C ALA A 95 22.82 -1.31 -5.23
N ASN A 96 21.64 -1.50 -4.66
CA ASN A 96 21.27 -2.73 -3.96
C ASN A 96 20.19 -3.54 -4.71
N HIS A 97 19.75 -3.08 -5.89
CA HIS A 97 18.65 -3.67 -6.66
C HIS A 97 17.34 -3.82 -5.86
N ILE A 98 17.09 -2.88 -4.96
CA ILE A 98 15.91 -2.88 -4.09
C ILE A 98 14.85 -1.97 -4.68
N LEU A 99 13.69 -2.54 -4.94
CA LEU A 99 12.51 -1.83 -5.38
C LEU A 99 11.48 -1.80 -4.25
N SER A 100 10.90 -0.65 -4.00
CA SER A 100 9.82 -0.51 -3.03
C SER A 100 8.76 0.45 -3.52
N PHE A 101 7.52 0.18 -3.13
CA PHE A 101 6.42 1.13 -3.26
C PHE A 101 5.58 1.15 -1.98
N LEU A 102 4.99 2.31 -1.75
CA LEU A 102 4.07 2.57 -0.66
C LEU A 102 2.82 3.21 -1.24
N VAL A 103 1.66 2.68 -0.90
CA VAL A 103 0.37 3.30 -1.20
C VAL A 103 -0.27 3.70 0.11
N ALA A 104 -0.76 4.93 0.20
CA ALA A 104 -1.38 5.46 1.41
C ALA A 104 -2.66 6.23 1.10
N ASP A 105 -3.62 6.11 2.01
CA ASP A 105 -4.80 6.96 2.12
C ASP A 105 -4.94 7.52 3.55
N ASP A 106 -5.75 8.56 3.70
CA ASP A 106 -6.15 9.15 4.99
C ASP A 106 -7.63 8.87 5.31
N GLY A 107 -8.13 7.73 4.82
CA GLY A 107 -9.53 7.34 4.91
C GLY A 107 -9.95 6.75 6.25
N ILE A 108 -10.96 5.86 6.20
CA ILE A 108 -11.55 5.28 7.41
C ILE A 108 -10.69 4.18 8.06
N GLY A 109 -9.74 3.62 7.33
CA GLY A 109 -8.87 2.55 7.79
C GLY A 109 -9.52 1.16 7.76
N VAL A 110 -8.69 0.12 7.93
CA VAL A 110 -9.07 -1.29 7.72
C VAL A 110 -10.21 -1.72 8.65
N ARG A 111 -10.11 -1.42 9.96
CA ARG A 111 -11.14 -1.82 10.93
C ARG A 111 -12.50 -1.22 10.62
N ALA A 112 -12.55 0.08 10.33
CA ALA A 112 -13.81 0.77 10.07
C ALA A 112 -14.42 0.31 8.73
N SER A 113 -13.61 0.04 7.71
CA SER A 113 -14.07 -0.54 6.45
C SER A 113 -14.72 -1.91 6.68
N LEU A 114 -14.03 -2.84 7.35
CA LEU A 114 -14.60 -4.16 7.63
C LEU A 114 -15.87 -4.11 8.48
N ALA A 115 -15.97 -3.17 9.44
CA ALA A 115 -17.13 -2.99 10.29
C ALA A 115 -18.40 -2.52 9.55
N GLU A 116 -18.31 -2.08 8.28
CA GLU A 116 -19.47 -1.86 7.41
C GLU A 116 -20.24 -3.17 7.15
N ASN A 117 -19.55 -4.30 7.18
CA ASN A 117 -20.19 -5.62 7.24
C ASN A 117 -20.50 -5.95 8.70
N LYS A 118 -21.79 -6.17 8.99
CA LYS A 118 -22.28 -6.46 10.35
C LYS A 118 -21.63 -7.69 11.00
N GLU A 119 -21.14 -8.62 10.21
CA GLU A 119 -20.43 -9.81 10.68
C GLU A 119 -19.11 -9.43 11.39
N TYR A 120 -18.49 -8.31 11.00
CA TYR A 120 -17.19 -7.86 11.53
C TYR A 120 -17.30 -6.58 12.36
N ALA A 121 -18.50 -6.19 12.80
CA ALA A 121 -18.73 -4.93 13.51
C ALA A 121 -17.93 -4.80 14.82
N ASP A 122 -17.70 -5.91 15.51
CA ASP A 122 -17.06 -5.94 16.83
C ASP A 122 -15.57 -6.35 16.81
N VAL A 123 -14.96 -6.49 15.61
CA VAL A 123 -13.53 -6.86 15.52
C VAL A 123 -12.63 -5.75 16.05
N THR A 124 -11.55 -6.14 16.69
CA THR A 124 -10.48 -5.23 17.10
C THR A 124 -9.61 -4.79 15.90
N GLU A 125 -8.80 -3.74 16.06
CA GLU A 125 -7.89 -3.29 14.99
C GLU A 125 -6.89 -4.38 14.58
N VAL A 126 -6.32 -5.09 15.56
CA VAL A 126 -5.39 -6.20 15.30
C VAL A 126 -6.07 -7.36 14.56
N GLU A 127 -7.30 -7.71 14.94
CA GLU A 127 -8.08 -8.74 14.24
C GLU A 127 -8.41 -8.30 12.82
N ALA A 128 -8.84 -7.06 12.62
CA ALA A 128 -9.15 -6.51 11.30
C ALA A 128 -7.94 -6.56 10.37
N LEU A 129 -6.75 -6.16 10.84
CA LEU A 129 -5.50 -6.27 10.08
C LEU A 129 -5.16 -7.72 9.70
N LYS A 130 -5.35 -8.69 10.61
CA LYS A 130 -5.13 -10.10 10.30
C LYS A 130 -6.17 -10.64 9.34
N MET A 131 -7.40 -10.14 9.41
CA MET A 131 -8.51 -10.57 8.56
C MET A 131 -8.38 -9.99 7.14
N CYS A 132 -7.89 -8.77 6.95
CA CYS A 132 -7.84 -8.13 5.63
C CYS A 132 -6.96 -8.86 4.60
N ILE A 133 -6.08 -9.76 5.07
CA ILE A 133 -5.26 -10.64 4.22
C ILE A 133 -5.75 -12.10 4.22
N LYS A 134 -6.99 -12.37 4.60
CA LYS A 134 -7.59 -13.72 4.56
C LYS A 134 -8.59 -13.82 3.40
N ASP A 135 -8.74 -15.05 2.93
CA ASP A 135 -9.67 -15.39 1.85
C ASP A 135 -11.13 -15.08 2.22
N ALA A 136 -11.86 -14.53 1.26
CA ALA A 136 -13.29 -14.25 1.35
C ALA A 136 -13.71 -13.26 2.48
N ILE A 137 -12.79 -12.50 3.05
CA ILE A 137 -13.10 -11.41 3.99
C ILE A 137 -13.37 -10.13 3.22
N THR A 138 -14.54 -9.54 3.38
CA THR A 138 -14.97 -8.33 2.66
C THR A 138 -15.89 -7.45 3.51
N ASP A 139 -15.79 -6.15 3.33
CA ASP A 139 -16.71 -5.15 3.87
C ASP A 139 -18.08 -5.12 3.15
N GLY A 140 -18.23 -5.93 2.10
CA GLY A 140 -19.44 -6.02 1.26
C GLY A 140 -19.36 -5.23 -0.05
N LYS A 141 -18.27 -4.49 -0.32
CA LYS A 141 -18.07 -3.73 -1.56
C LYS A 141 -17.33 -4.52 -2.65
N GLY A 142 -16.65 -5.59 -2.26
CA GLY A 142 -15.89 -6.44 -3.17
C GLY A 142 -16.02 -7.93 -2.82
N MET A 143 -15.27 -8.78 -3.53
CA MET A 143 -15.27 -10.23 -3.29
C MET A 143 -14.27 -10.70 -2.22
N GLY A 144 -13.50 -9.78 -1.62
CA GLY A 144 -12.55 -10.09 -0.55
C GLY A 144 -11.26 -10.78 -1.01
N PHE A 145 -10.89 -10.64 -2.28
CA PHE A 145 -9.70 -11.32 -2.83
C PHE A 145 -8.47 -10.40 -2.97
N GLY A 146 -8.63 -9.07 -2.98
CA GLY A 146 -7.57 -8.11 -3.30
C GLY A 146 -6.34 -8.23 -2.41
N LEU A 147 -6.43 -7.85 -1.13
CA LEU A 147 -5.29 -7.93 -0.21
C LEU A 147 -4.89 -9.37 0.12
N TYR A 148 -5.82 -10.32 0.09
CA TYR A 148 -5.48 -11.75 0.23
C TYR A 148 -4.58 -12.22 -0.91
N SER A 149 -4.98 -12.04 -2.17
CA SER A 149 -4.17 -12.41 -3.33
C SER A 149 -2.84 -11.67 -3.35
N THR A 150 -2.84 -10.37 -2.98
CA THR A 150 -1.63 -9.56 -2.85
C THR A 150 -0.67 -10.15 -1.81
N SER A 151 -1.17 -10.54 -0.64
CA SER A 151 -0.34 -11.14 0.43
C SER A 151 0.27 -12.48 0.01
N LEU A 152 -0.49 -13.31 -0.72
CA LEU A 152 -0.01 -14.59 -1.25
C LEU A 152 1.09 -14.37 -2.29
N LEU A 153 0.85 -13.49 -3.27
CA LEU A 153 1.84 -13.21 -4.31
C LEU A 153 3.11 -12.58 -3.75
N ALA A 154 2.97 -11.65 -2.79
CA ALA A 154 4.12 -11.06 -2.11
C ALA A 154 4.94 -12.13 -1.36
N ARG A 155 4.27 -13.05 -0.65
CA ARG A 155 4.93 -14.17 0.02
C ARG A 155 5.65 -15.08 -0.98
N ASP A 156 4.98 -15.49 -2.04
CA ASP A 156 5.50 -16.45 -3.01
C ASP A 156 6.67 -15.86 -3.83
N ALA A 157 6.65 -14.53 -4.03
CA ALA A 157 7.75 -13.78 -4.64
C ALA A 157 8.86 -13.36 -3.65
N GLY A 158 8.76 -13.73 -2.37
CA GLY A 158 9.76 -13.39 -1.36
C GLY A 158 9.79 -11.92 -0.96
N LEU A 159 8.71 -11.17 -1.22
CA LEU A 159 8.61 -9.76 -0.86
C LEU A 159 8.30 -9.58 0.64
N ARG A 160 8.78 -8.48 1.20
CA ARG A 160 8.25 -7.97 2.46
C ARG A 160 7.00 -7.13 2.16
N PHE A 161 5.91 -7.46 2.84
CA PHE A 161 4.61 -6.82 2.68
C PHE A 161 4.11 -6.34 4.03
N GLU A 162 3.72 -5.07 4.12
CA GLU A 162 3.20 -4.45 5.34
C GLU A 162 1.85 -3.78 5.08
N VAL A 163 0.92 -3.95 6.03
CA VAL A 163 -0.32 -3.18 6.10
C VAL A 163 -0.37 -2.48 7.46
N ARG A 164 -0.49 -1.16 7.46
CA ARG A 164 -0.63 -0.35 8.66
C ARG A 164 -1.95 0.41 8.64
N SER A 165 -2.68 0.37 9.75
CA SER A 165 -3.91 1.14 9.96
C SER A 165 -4.17 1.28 11.46
N GLY A 166 -4.69 2.43 11.91
CA GLY A 166 -4.79 2.74 13.34
C GLY A 166 -3.42 2.75 14.00
N ASP A 167 -3.31 2.11 15.16
CA ASP A 167 -2.10 2.01 15.97
C ASP A 167 -1.27 0.76 15.68
N ASN A 168 -1.58 0.02 14.60
CA ASN A 168 -1.02 -1.30 14.38
C ASN A 168 -0.47 -1.47 12.96
N THR A 169 0.58 -2.28 12.85
CA THR A 169 1.17 -2.73 11.60
C THR A 169 1.16 -4.26 11.55
N LEU A 170 0.65 -4.82 10.46
CA LEU A 170 0.79 -6.22 10.08
C LEU A 170 1.96 -6.34 9.10
N LEU A 171 2.94 -7.15 9.44
CA LEU A 171 4.06 -7.52 8.58
C LEU A 171 3.89 -8.96 8.12
N VAL A 172 4.00 -9.19 6.81
CA VAL A 172 4.13 -10.52 6.20
C VAL A 172 5.51 -10.60 5.55
N GLN A 173 6.35 -11.50 6.05
CA GLN A 173 7.69 -11.73 5.51
C GLN A 173 8.10 -13.19 5.70
N ASN A 174 8.66 -13.81 4.67
CA ASN A 174 9.09 -15.23 4.70
C ASN A 174 7.96 -16.19 5.17
N GLY A 175 6.71 -15.90 4.82
CA GLY A 175 5.55 -16.68 5.22
C GLY A 175 5.12 -16.51 6.69
N VAL A 176 5.75 -15.61 7.43
CA VAL A 176 5.42 -15.30 8.82
C VAL A 176 4.63 -14.00 8.89
N GLU A 177 3.48 -14.04 9.58
CA GLU A 177 2.65 -12.88 9.90
C GLU A 177 2.98 -12.38 11.31
N THR A 178 3.32 -11.11 11.45
CA THR A 178 3.61 -10.48 12.75
C THR A 178 2.83 -9.16 12.85
N THR A 179 2.16 -8.94 13.98
CA THR A 179 1.48 -7.68 14.26
C THR A 179 2.21 -6.95 15.38
N THR A 180 2.47 -5.66 15.19
CA THR A 180 3.15 -4.79 16.16
C THR A 180 2.42 -3.47 16.31
N GLU A 181 2.52 -2.86 17.48
CA GLU A 181 2.10 -1.47 17.68
C GLU A 181 2.96 -0.53 16.85
N SER A 182 2.35 0.53 16.36
CA SER A 182 3.00 1.58 15.56
C SER A 182 2.36 2.93 15.85
N ASP A 183 2.99 4.03 15.39
CA ASP A 183 2.37 5.35 15.49
C ASP A 183 1.05 5.36 14.73
N PHE A 184 0.06 6.08 15.25
CA PHE A 184 -1.28 6.16 14.67
C PHE A 184 -1.28 6.68 13.23
N TRP A 185 -2.00 5.98 12.36
CA TRP A 185 -2.32 6.41 11.00
C TRP A 185 -3.82 6.31 10.74
N GLN A 186 -4.46 7.41 10.36
CA GLN A 186 -5.91 7.51 10.21
C GLN A 186 -6.48 6.55 9.16
N GLY A 187 -5.85 6.40 8.01
CA GLY A 187 -6.30 5.54 6.91
C GLY A 187 -5.55 4.22 6.86
N THR A 188 -5.11 3.87 5.65
CA THR A 188 -4.32 2.66 5.40
C THR A 188 -3.02 2.99 4.71
N ILE A 189 -1.94 2.34 5.11
CA ILE A 189 -0.67 2.31 4.39
C ILE A 189 -0.41 0.86 3.99
N VAL A 190 -0.11 0.63 2.71
CA VAL A 190 0.41 -0.64 2.22
C VAL A 190 1.80 -0.41 1.68
N TYR A 191 2.79 -1.13 2.21
CA TYR A 191 4.19 -1.02 1.81
C TYR A 191 4.72 -2.37 1.35
N THR A 192 5.39 -2.38 0.20
CA THR A 192 6.00 -3.58 -0.39
C THR A 192 7.42 -3.28 -0.81
N ILE A 193 8.34 -4.21 -0.53
CA ILE A 193 9.75 -4.08 -0.87
C ILE A 193 10.33 -5.43 -1.28
N THR A 194 11.18 -5.45 -2.31
CA THR A 194 12.03 -6.60 -2.65
C THR A 194 13.11 -6.77 -1.57
N THR A 195 13.40 -7.98 -1.18
CA THR A 195 14.40 -8.33 -0.15
C THR A 195 15.56 -9.10 -0.77
#